data_d9e214f1981752d6718633617fe21215
#
_entry.id   d9e214f1981752d6718633617fe21215
#
_cell.length_a   1.000
_cell.length_b   1.000
_cell.length_c   1.000
_cell.angle_alpha   90.00
_cell.angle_beta   90.00
_cell.angle_gamma   90.00
#
_symmetry.space_group_name_H-M   'P 1'
#
loop_
_entity.id
_entity.type
_entity.pdbx_description
1 polymer ?
#
loop_
_entity_poly.entity_id
_entity_poly.type
_entity_poly.pdbx_seq_one_letter_code
_entity_poly.pdbx_strand_id
1 'polypeptide(L)'
;MQAIILAAGMGKRLGQLTKNNTKCMVSVNGERLIDRMLTQLSSRSLSRVVIVVGYKKNELISHIGNRYDDRIKIEYVHNDIYDKTNNIYSLALAKQYMLEEDTLLLESDLIFDDNMLDLIINNPYPNLALVAKYETWMDGTMVRISEDNDIMSFIPKKAFKYSEIEHYYKTCNIYKFMV
;
A
#
# COMPACT_ATOMS: atom_id res chain seq x y z
N MET A 1 -13.49 3.39 9.68
CA MET A 1 -12.29 3.43 8.80
C MET A 1 -12.08 2.08 8.16
N GLN A 2 -11.69 2.03 6.89
CA GLN A 2 -11.38 0.82 6.13
C GLN A 2 -9.92 0.82 5.68
N ALA A 3 -9.44 -0.31 5.11
CA ALA A 3 -8.18 -0.35 4.41
C ALA A 3 -8.38 -0.73 2.93
N ILE A 4 -7.59 -0.14 2.02
CA ILE A 4 -7.51 -0.53 0.61
C ILE A 4 -6.08 -1.00 0.32
N ILE A 5 -5.94 -2.21 -0.21
CA ILE A 5 -4.66 -2.80 -0.60
C ILE A 5 -4.58 -2.88 -2.12
N LEU A 6 -3.55 -2.27 -2.72
CA LEU A 6 -3.31 -2.35 -4.17
C LEU A 6 -2.45 -3.58 -4.49
N ALA A 7 -3.10 -4.66 -4.95
CA ALA A 7 -2.47 -5.96 -5.20
C ALA A 7 -2.62 -6.47 -6.66
N ALA A 8 -2.97 -5.59 -7.60
CA ALA A 8 -3.23 -5.98 -8.99
C ALA A 8 -1.96 -6.20 -9.83
N GLY A 9 -0.81 -5.68 -9.42
CA GLY A 9 0.41 -5.63 -10.22
C GLY A 9 1.14 -6.96 -10.36
N MET A 10 1.87 -7.13 -11.47
CA MET A 10 2.63 -8.35 -11.81
C MET A 10 3.96 -8.51 -11.06
N GLY A 11 4.49 -7.46 -10.43
CA GLY A 11 5.76 -7.54 -9.71
C GLY A 11 6.99 -7.89 -10.56
N LYS A 12 7.03 -7.54 -11.83
CA LYS A 12 8.09 -7.94 -12.80
C LYS A 12 9.53 -7.72 -12.30
N ARG A 13 9.75 -6.70 -11.46
CA ARG A 13 11.07 -6.38 -10.89
C ARG A 13 11.60 -7.45 -9.93
N LEU A 14 10.73 -8.26 -9.35
CA LEU A 14 11.12 -9.36 -8.44
C LEU A 14 11.46 -10.67 -9.18
N GLY A 15 11.41 -10.69 -10.51
CA GLY A 15 11.87 -11.78 -11.37
C GLY A 15 11.26 -13.13 -10.99
N GLN A 16 12.11 -14.09 -10.58
CA GLN A 16 11.69 -15.46 -10.27
C GLN A 16 10.69 -15.53 -9.10
N LEU A 17 10.76 -14.62 -8.14
CA LEU A 17 9.87 -14.61 -6.96
C LEU A 17 8.41 -14.40 -7.32
N THR A 18 8.14 -13.71 -8.44
CA THR A 18 6.78 -13.39 -8.90
C THR A 18 6.37 -14.10 -10.18
N LYS A 19 7.21 -15.01 -10.72
CA LYS A 19 6.90 -15.75 -11.94
C LYS A 19 5.58 -16.55 -11.83
N ASN A 20 5.33 -17.14 -10.68
CA ASN A 20 4.16 -17.94 -10.39
C ASN A 20 3.26 -17.39 -9.26
N ASN A 21 3.58 -16.20 -8.74
CA ASN A 21 2.87 -15.58 -7.62
C ASN A 21 2.68 -14.08 -7.85
N THR A 22 1.69 -13.48 -7.17
CA THR A 22 1.62 -12.03 -7.03
C THR A 22 2.70 -11.53 -6.07
N LYS A 23 3.04 -10.23 -6.12
CA LYS A 23 4.03 -9.63 -5.19
C LYS A 23 3.71 -9.90 -3.72
N CYS A 24 2.46 -9.74 -3.34
CA CYS A 24 2.01 -9.91 -1.96
C CYS A 24 2.03 -11.37 -1.47
N MET A 25 2.18 -12.33 -2.38
CA MET A 25 2.32 -13.76 -2.05
C MET A 25 3.78 -14.19 -1.86
N VAL A 26 4.74 -13.30 -2.04
CA VAL A 26 6.15 -13.56 -1.73
C VAL A 26 6.29 -13.79 -0.21
N SER A 27 7.06 -14.81 0.16
CA SER A 27 7.33 -15.12 1.58
C SER A 27 8.65 -14.49 2.02
N VAL A 28 8.63 -13.90 3.21
CA VAL A 28 9.80 -13.40 3.93
C VAL A 28 9.80 -14.05 5.31
N ASN A 29 10.91 -14.71 5.68
CA ASN A 29 11.02 -15.45 6.92
C ASN A 29 9.89 -16.49 7.16
N GLY A 30 9.41 -17.13 6.07
CA GLY A 30 8.36 -18.16 6.14
C GLY A 30 6.93 -17.63 6.15
N GLU A 31 6.72 -16.33 6.23
CA GLU A 31 5.39 -15.69 6.22
C GLU A 31 5.19 -14.92 4.91
N ARG A 32 4.00 -15.01 4.28
CA ARG A 32 3.68 -14.22 3.09
C ARG A 32 3.35 -12.79 3.46
N LEU A 33 3.74 -11.84 2.62
CA LEU A 33 3.48 -10.41 2.85
C LEU A 33 2.01 -10.11 3.07
N ILE A 34 1.12 -10.72 2.29
CA ILE A 34 -0.33 -10.53 2.44
C ILE A 34 -0.85 -11.08 3.77
N ASP A 35 -0.36 -12.24 4.23
CA ASP A 35 -0.80 -12.84 5.48
C ASP A 35 -0.40 -11.97 6.68
N ARG A 36 0.85 -11.48 6.68
CA ARG A 36 1.33 -10.53 7.67
C ARG A 36 0.47 -9.26 7.69
N MET A 37 0.27 -8.64 6.53
CA MET A 37 -0.50 -7.40 6.41
C MET A 37 -1.95 -7.58 6.87
N LEU A 38 -2.65 -8.65 6.44
CA LEU A 38 -4.01 -8.92 6.86
C LEU A 38 -4.10 -9.22 8.37
N THR A 39 -3.13 -9.91 8.94
CA THR A 39 -3.05 -10.12 10.39
C THR A 39 -2.91 -8.79 11.13
N GLN A 40 -2.03 -7.91 10.67
CA GLN A 40 -1.84 -6.58 11.26
C GLN A 40 -3.10 -5.70 11.14
N LEU A 41 -3.78 -5.70 9.98
CA LEU A 41 -4.99 -4.92 9.78
C LEU A 41 -6.18 -5.48 10.56
N SER A 42 -6.34 -6.81 10.60
CA SER A 42 -7.47 -7.46 11.30
C SER A 42 -7.40 -7.36 12.82
N SER A 43 -6.26 -6.98 13.38
CA SER A 43 -6.12 -6.69 14.82
C SER A 43 -6.53 -5.27 15.20
N ARG A 44 -6.99 -4.47 14.25
CA ARG A 44 -7.42 -3.07 14.44
C ARG A 44 -8.91 -2.92 14.13
N SER A 45 -9.54 -1.88 14.70
CA SER A 45 -10.97 -1.61 14.53
C SER A 45 -11.27 -1.03 13.14
N LEU A 46 -10.98 -1.80 12.09
CA LEU A 46 -11.34 -1.46 10.72
C LEU A 46 -12.67 -2.13 10.35
N SER A 47 -13.49 -1.43 9.56
CA SER A 47 -14.78 -1.95 9.09
C SER A 47 -14.63 -3.07 8.05
N ARG A 48 -13.62 -2.95 7.19
CA ARG A 48 -13.30 -3.92 6.11
C ARG A 48 -11.90 -3.69 5.54
N VAL A 49 -11.42 -4.69 4.79
CA VAL A 49 -10.28 -4.57 3.88
C VAL A 49 -10.75 -4.78 2.45
N VAL A 50 -10.50 -3.83 1.57
CA VAL A 50 -10.75 -3.91 0.13
C VAL A 50 -9.44 -4.23 -0.57
N ILE A 51 -9.37 -5.32 -1.33
CA ILE A 51 -8.15 -5.71 -2.04
C ILE A 51 -8.39 -5.54 -3.55
N VAL A 52 -7.63 -4.63 -4.18
CA VAL A 52 -7.68 -4.48 -5.63
C VAL A 52 -6.77 -5.54 -6.23
N VAL A 53 -7.36 -6.52 -6.91
CA VAL A 53 -6.69 -7.70 -7.46
C VAL A 53 -6.61 -7.64 -8.99
N GLY A 54 -5.63 -8.29 -9.59
CA GLY A 54 -5.44 -8.36 -11.04
C GLY A 54 -4.64 -9.58 -11.44
N TYR A 55 -3.32 -9.47 -11.59
CA TYR A 55 -2.46 -10.60 -11.93
C TYR A 55 -2.64 -11.72 -10.90
N LYS A 56 -2.91 -12.94 -11.41
CA LYS A 56 -3.14 -14.15 -10.60
C LYS A 56 -4.15 -13.95 -9.46
N LYS A 57 -5.22 -13.20 -9.74
CA LYS A 57 -6.25 -12.88 -8.74
C LYS A 57 -6.86 -14.12 -8.08
N ASN A 58 -7.11 -15.18 -8.85
CA ASN A 58 -7.75 -16.39 -8.32
C ASN A 58 -6.87 -17.10 -7.29
N GLU A 59 -5.56 -17.16 -7.52
CA GLU A 59 -4.59 -17.74 -6.59
C GLU A 59 -4.52 -16.93 -5.28
N LEU A 60 -4.55 -15.60 -5.37
CA LEU A 60 -4.57 -14.73 -4.19
C LEU A 60 -5.88 -14.88 -3.41
N ILE A 61 -7.03 -14.80 -4.09
CA ILE A 61 -8.36 -14.94 -3.46
C ILE A 61 -8.49 -16.31 -2.80
N SER A 62 -8.12 -17.41 -3.51
CA SER A 62 -8.14 -18.76 -2.95
C SER A 62 -7.20 -18.92 -1.76
N HIS A 63 -6.03 -18.26 -1.79
CA HIS A 63 -5.10 -18.28 -0.68
C HIS A 63 -5.66 -17.57 0.56
N ILE A 64 -6.27 -16.41 0.42
CA ILE A 64 -6.91 -15.69 1.54
C ILE A 64 -8.10 -16.50 2.05
N GLY A 65 -8.97 -16.99 1.15
CA GLY A 65 -10.14 -17.80 1.50
C GLY A 65 -10.99 -17.15 2.59
N ASN A 66 -11.38 -17.92 3.58
CA ASN A 66 -12.18 -17.49 4.74
C ASN A 66 -11.37 -17.32 6.05
N ARG A 67 -10.06 -17.27 5.95
CA ARG A 67 -9.16 -17.26 7.15
C ARG A 67 -9.31 -16.05 8.06
N TYR A 68 -9.95 -15.00 7.58
CA TYR A 68 -10.11 -13.73 8.31
C TYR A 68 -11.58 -13.37 8.57
N ASP A 69 -12.57 -14.20 8.14
CA ASP A 69 -14.00 -13.88 8.20
C ASP A 69 -14.53 -13.64 9.61
N ASP A 70 -13.88 -14.23 10.61
CA ASP A 70 -14.18 -14.04 12.04
C ASP A 70 -13.63 -12.73 12.61
N ARG A 71 -12.77 -12.02 11.88
CA ARG A 71 -12.04 -10.83 12.34
C ARG A 71 -12.31 -9.58 11.53
N ILE A 72 -12.39 -9.70 10.20
CA ILE A 72 -12.55 -8.56 9.32
C ILE A 72 -13.19 -8.98 7.99
N LYS A 73 -14.10 -8.16 7.49
CA LYS A 73 -14.70 -8.35 6.16
C LYS A 73 -13.67 -8.05 5.07
N ILE A 74 -13.47 -8.98 4.12
CA ILE A 74 -12.60 -8.77 2.95
C ILE A 74 -13.46 -8.67 1.69
N GLU A 75 -13.23 -7.62 0.91
CA GLU A 75 -13.90 -7.38 -0.38
C GLU A 75 -12.85 -7.27 -1.49
N TYR A 76 -13.23 -7.65 -2.72
CA TYR A 76 -12.32 -7.64 -3.86
C TYR A 76 -12.82 -6.72 -4.97
N VAL A 77 -11.92 -5.90 -5.49
CA VAL A 77 -12.12 -5.08 -6.69
C VAL A 77 -11.20 -5.63 -7.78
N HIS A 78 -11.75 -5.86 -8.97
CA HIS A 78 -11.02 -6.52 -10.06
C HIS A 78 -10.47 -5.50 -11.06
N ASN A 79 -9.16 -5.48 -11.26
CA ASN A 79 -8.51 -4.78 -12.35
C ASN A 79 -8.18 -5.79 -13.47
N ASP A 80 -9.06 -5.96 -14.42
CA ASP A 80 -8.89 -6.94 -15.51
C ASP A 80 -7.90 -6.49 -16.60
N ILE A 81 -7.50 -5.22 -16.58
CA ILE A 81 -6.49 -4.65 -17.50
C ILE A 81 -5.21 -4.23 -16.77
N TYR A 82 -4.86 -4.96 -15.69
CA TYR A 82 -3.70 -4.70 -14.83
C TYR A 82 -2.36 -4.64 -15.58
N ASP A 83 -2.24 -5.36 -16.70
CA ASP A 83 -1.04 -5.40 -17.55
C ASP A 83 -0.84 -4.14 -18.40
N LYS A 84 -1.88 -3.32 -18.57
CA LYS A 84 -1.91 -2.07 -19.34
C LYS A 84 -2.07 -0.82 -18.47
N THR A 85 -2.24 -0.99 -17.16
CA THR A 85 -2.53 0.09 -16.23
C THR A 85 -1.53 0.13 -15.09
N ASN A 86 -1.64 1.13 -14.23
CA ASN A 86 -0.78 1.34 -13.06
C ASN A 86 -1.62 1.42 -11.77
N ASN A 87 -0.95 1.68 -10.63
CA ASN A 87 -1.57 1.75 -9.31
C ASN A 87 -2.68 2.80 -9.22
N ILE A 88 -2.55 3.93 -9.91
CA ILE A 88 -3.58 4.98 -9.94
C ILE A 88 -4.89 4.47 -10.54
N TYR A 89 -4.81 3.68 -11.61
CA TYR A 89 -6.01 3.08 -12.19
C TYR A 89 -6.64 2.05 -11.25
N SER A 90 -5.83 1.22 -10.61
CA SER A 90 -6.31 0.28 -9.59
C SER A 90 -7.02 1.01 -8.44
N LEU A 91 -6.47 2.12 -7.98
CA LEU A 91 -7.11 2.96 -6.97
C LEU A 91 -8.42 3.58 -7.47
N ALA A 92 -8.45 4.04 -8.74
CA ALA A 92 -9.65 4.61 -9.35
C ALA A 92 -10.81 3.60 -9.41
N LEU A 93 -10.53 2.30 -9.61
CA LEU A 93 -11.54 1.24 -9.54
C LEU A 93 -12.14 1.08 -8.12
N ALA A 94 -11.37 1.37 -7.09
CA ALA A 94 -11.81 1.35 -5.69
C ALA A 94 -12.37 2.72 -5.22
N LYS A 95 -12.55 3.69 -6.11
CA LYS A 95 -12.97 5.07 -5.76
C LYS A 95 -14.23 5.10 -4.89
N GLN A 96 -15.23 4.27 -5.19
CA GLN A 96 -16.48 4.25 -4.44
C GLN A 96 -16.24 3.98 -2.96
N TYR A 97 -15.37 3.05 -2.63
CA TYR A 97 -14.99 2.75 -1.25
C TYR A 97 -14.34 3.95 -0.56
N MET A 98 -13.44 4.66 -1.26
CA MET A 98 -12.80 5.86 -0.68
C MET A 98 -13.78 7.00 -0.40
N LEU A 99 -14.92 7.05 -1.09
CA LEU A 99 -15.95 8.06 -0.87
C LEU A 99 -16.95 7.67 0.24
N GLU A 100 -16.92 6.42 0.69
CA GLU A 100 -17.85 5.91 1.71
C GLU A 100 -17.36 6.13 3.14
N GLU A 101 -16.05 6.00 3.37
CA GLU A 101 -15.46 6.17 4.71
C GLU A 101 -13.95 6.40 4.67
N ASP A 102 -13.42 6.87 5.79
CA ASP A 102 -11.99 7.07 6.01
C ASP A 102 -11.19 5.84 5.61
N THR A 103 -10.11 6.04 4.89
CA THR A 103 -9.38 4.96 4.22
C THR A 103 -7.89 4.99 4.55
N LEU A 104 -7.35 3.84 4.96
CA LEU A 104 -5.94 3.52 4.87
C LEU A 104 -5.65 2.93 3.49
N LEU A 105 -4.74 3.52 2.73
CA LEU A 105 -4.28 3.00 1.45
C LEU A 105 -2.88 2.41 1.60
N LEU A 106 -2.71 1.15 1.19
CA LEU A 106 -1.44 0.43 1.28
C LEU A 106 -1.08 -0.21 -0.07
N GLU A 107 0.21 -0.22 -0.40
CA GLU A 107 0.72 -1.13 -1.43
C GLU A 107 0.90 -2.53 -0.85
N SER A 108 0.77 -3.57 -1.69
CA SER A 108 0.66 -4.97 -1.24
C SER A 108 2.00 -5.67 -0.94
N ASP A 109 3.12 -5.00 -1.14
CA ASP A 109 4.48 -5.55 -0.99
C ASP A 109 5.27 -4.89 0.15
N LEU A 110 4.57 -4.42 1.15
CA LEU A 110 5.14 -3.73 2.30
C LEU A 110 5.46 -4.70 3.45
N ILE A 111 6.55 -4.40 4.13
CA ILE A 111 6.88 -4.94 5.46
C ILE A 111 7.04 -3.73 6.37
N PHE A 112 6.26 -3.68 7.43
CA PHE A 112 6.27 -2.58 8.38
C PHE A 112 6.02 -3.07 9.80
N ASP A 113 6.39 -2.26 10.78
CA ASP A 113 6.12 -2.49 12.18
C ASP A 113 4.66 -2.16 12.53
N ASP A 114 4.08 -2.86 13.48
CA ASP A 114 2.71 -2.63 13.95
C ASP A 114 2.48 -1.19 14.39
N ASN A 115 3.45 -0.57 15.05
CA ASN A 115 3.39 0.81 15.49
C ASN A 115 3.15 1.82 14.36
N MET A 116 3.54 1.50 13.13
CA MET A 116 3.31 2.39 11.98
C MET A 116 1.83 2.54 11.64
N LEU A 117 1.04 1.47 11.78
CA LEU A 117 -0.41 1.57 11.60
C LEU A 117 -1.05 2.40 12.71
N ASP A 118 -0.64 2.19 13.94
CA ASP A 118 -1.18 2.92 15.09
C ASP A 118 -0.82 4.41 15.01
N LEU A 119 0.40 4.74 14.56
CA LEU A 119 0.85 6.10 14.32
C LEU A 119 -0.04 6.84 13.30
N ILE A 120 -0.39 6.20 12.17
CA ILE A 120 -1.17 6.86 11.12
C ILE A 120 -2.68 6.86 11.44
N ILE A 121 -3.21 5.80 12.04
CA ILE A 121 -4.63 5.69 12.40
C ILE A 121 -4.99 6.73 13.46
N ASN A 122 -4.20 6.85 14.51
CA ASN A 122 -4.49 7.71 15.67
C ASN A 122 -4.07 9.17 15.45
N ASN A 123 -3.42 9.49 14.35
CA ASN A 123 -3.02 10.87 14.06
C ASN A 123 -4.26 11.72 13.70
N PRO A 124 -4.42 12.94 14.25
CA PRO A 124 -5.61 13.76 14.04
C PRO A 124 -5.74 14.39 12.65
N TYR A 125 -4.65 14.46 11.88
CA TYR A 125 -4.70 15.07 10.55
C TYR A 125 -5.52 14.20 9.56
N PRO A 126 -6.35 14.84 8.71
CA PRO A 126 -7.26 14.12 7.82
C PRO A 126 -6.57 13.39 6.68
N ASN A 127 -5.49 13.95 6.14
CA ASN A 127 -4.75 13.36 5.03
C ASN A 127 -3.29 13.22 5.40
N LEU A 128 -2.77 12.00 5.34
CA LEU A 128 -1.42 11.68 5.77
C LEU A 128 -0.71 10.75 4.79
N ALA A 129 0.59 10.92 4.68
CA ALA A 129 1.49 9.95 4.10
C ALA A 129 2.61 9.64 5.09
N LEU A 130 2.90 8.36 5.33
CA LEU A 130 4.11 8.00 6.04
C LEU A 130 5.31 8.23 5.14
N VAL A 131 6.31 8.95 5.65
CA VAL A 131 7.54 9.25 4.93
C VAL A 131 8.77 8.90 5.79
N ALA A 132 9.85 8.50 5.13
CA ALA A 132 11.16 8.32 5.76
C ALA A 132 12.17 9.27 5.12
N LYS A 133 13.17 9.70 5.88
CA LYS A 133 14.31 10.48 5.34
C LYS A 133 14.95 9.69 4.20
N TYR A 134 15.29 10.37 3.11
CA TYR A 134 15.92 9.72 1.97
C TYR A 134 17.26 9.07 2.33
N GLU A 135 17.45 7.86 1.83
CA GLU A 135 18.73 7.15 1.83
C GLU A 135 19.10 6.69 0.41
N THR A 136 20.40 6.55 0.13
CA THR A 136 20.93 6.35 -1.24
C THR A 136 20.48 5.06 -1.92
N TRP A 137 20.03 4.06 -1.17
CA TRP A 137 19.46 2.83 -1.71
C TRP A 137 17.98 2.94 -2.12
N MET A 138 17.30 4.01 -1.72
CA MET A 138 15.89 4.24 -2.04
C MET A 138 15.71 4.66 -3.50
N ASP A 139 14.67 4.14 -4.16
CA ASP A 139 14.30 4.46 -5.54
C ASP A 139 12.84 4.93 -5.63
N GLY A 140 12.51 5.62 -6.72
CA GLY A 140 11.16 6.09 -7.03
C GLY A 140 10.98 7.59 -6.84
N THR A 141 9.73 8.00 -6.58
CA THR A 141 9.40 9.43 -6.35
C THR A 141 9.69 9.81 -4.92
N MET A 142 10.42 10.91 -4.75
CA MET A 142 10.68 11.53 -3.45
C MET A 142 9.68 12.66 -3.20
N VAL A 143 9.61 13.11 -1.95
CA VAL A 143 8.83 14.28 -1.56
C VAL A 143 9.71 15.27 -0.82
N ARG A 144 9.35 16.55 -0.90
CA ARG A 144 9.82 17.58 0.02
C ARG A 144 8.70 17.92 0.98
N ILE A 145 9.05 18.13 2.23
CA ILE A 145 8.13 18.56 3.28
C ILE A 145 8.53 19.93 3.83
N SER A 146 7.57 20.68 4.36
CA SER A 146 7.78 21.91 5.11
C SER A 146 8.24 21.62 6.54
N GLU A 147 8.53 22.66 7.31
CA GLU A 147 8.78 22.57 8.77
C GLU A 147 7.56 22.05 9.53
N ASP A 148 6.36 22.31 9.02
CA ASP A 148 5.09 21.84 9.59
C ASP A 148 4.71 20.42 9.12
N ASN A 149 5.61 19.72 8.41
CA ASN A 149 5.43 18.40 7.82
C ASN A 149 4.41 18.32 6.66
N ASP A 150 4.05 19.42 6.03
CA ASP A 150 3.25 19.39 4.82
C ASP A 150 4.05 18.94 3.59
N ILE A 151 3.46 18.10 2.73
CA ILE A 151 4.08 17.72 1.47
C ILE A 151 4.03 18.91 0.52
N MET A 152 5.18 19.53 0.28
CA MET A 152 5.33 20.69 -0.59
C MET A 152 5.43 20.32 -2.07
N SER A 153 6.09 19.20 -2.37
CA SER A 153 6.28 18.76 -3.76
C SER A 153 6.63 17.29 -3.87
N PHE A 154 6.31 16.73 -5.03
CA PHE A 154 6.75 15.41 -5.46
C PHE A 154 7.91 15.56 -6.44
N ILE A 155 9.02 14.87 -6.19
CA ILE A 155 10.24 14.90 -7.00
C ILE A 155 10.35 13.57 -7.77
N PRO A 156 9.94 13.52 -9.04
CA PRO A 156 10.10 12.30 -9.83
C PRO A 156 11.57 12.02 -10.10
N LYS A 157 11.93 10.75 -10.36
CA LYS A 157 13.31 10.30 -10.58
C LYS A 157 14.09 11.18 -11.57
N LYS A 158 13.45 11.64 -12.65
CA LYS A 158 14.08 12.53 -13.65
C LYS A 158 14.43 13.93 -13.15
N ALA A 159 13.81 14.37 -12.06
CA ALA A 159 14.05 15.67 -11.44
C ALA A 159 14.88 15.57 -10.16
N PHE A 160 15.34 14.36 -9.81
CA PHE A 160 16.16 14.12 -8.62
C PHE A 160 17.55 14.76 -8.77
N LYS A 161 18.01 15.46 -7.73
CA LYS A 161 19.31 16.10 -7.66
C LYS A 161 20.05 15.66 -6.40
N TYR A 162 21.22 15.06 -6.56
CA TYR A 162 22.06 14.61 -5.44
C TYR A 162 22.47 15.74 -4.48
N SER A 163 22.62 16.97 -4.98
CA SER A 163 22.94 18.15 -4.17
C SER A 163 21.82 18.58 -3.21
N GLU A 164 20.64 18.00 -3.33
CA GLU A 164 19.45 18.36 -2.57
C GLU A 164 18.92 17.19 -1.69
N ILE A 165 19.67 16.09 -1.57
CA ILE A 165 19.25 14.87 -0.87
C ILE A 165 18.85 15.11 0.58
N GLU A 166 19.43 16.11 1.24
CA GLU A 166 19.10 16.47 2.62
C GLU A 166 17.65 16.92 2.80
N HIS A 167 17.02 17.38 1.71
CA HIS A 167 15.64 17.86 1.73
C HIS A 167 14.63 16.81 1.21
N TYR A 168 15.11 15.60 0.89
CA TYR A 168 14.25 14.57 0.32
C TYR A 168 13.78 13.56 1.37
N TYR A 169 12.53 13.16 1.22
CA TYR A 169 11.90 12.07 1.93
C TYR A 169 11.30 11.10 0.93
N LYS A 170 11.21 9.83 1.30
CA LYS A 170 10.56 8.78 0.53
C LYS A 170 9.25 8.41 1.18
N THR A 171 8.16 8.34 0.41
CA THR A 171 6.90 7.79 0.89
C THR A 171 7.03 6.30 1.20
N CYS A 172 6.53 5.87 2.34
CA CYS A 172 6.50 4.46 2.75
C CYS A 172 5.32 3.70 2.12
N ASN A 173 4.58 4.33 1.20
CA ASN A 173 3.42 3.77 0.51
C ASN A 173 2.29 3.32 1.45
N ILE A 174 2.15 4.01 2.56
CA ILE A 174 1.03 3.93 3.50
C ILE A 174 0.47 5.33 3.65
N TYR A 175 -0.83 5.48 3.40
CA TYR A 175 -1.51 6.77 3.39
C TYR A 175 -2.83 6.68 4.16
N LYS A 176 -3.27 7.80 4.73
CA LYS A 176 -4.61 7.98 5.28
C LYS A 176 -5.33 9.08 4.52
N PHE A 177 -6.60 8.84 4.21
CA PHE A 177 -7.53 9.82 3.66
C PHE A 177 -8.83 9.76 4.45
N MET A 178 -9.30 10.92 4.89
CA MET A 178 -10.61 11.07 5.52
C MET A 178 -11.61 11.66 4.52
N VAL A 179 -12.87 11.24 4.66
CA VAL A 179 -14.00 11.74 3.85
C VAL A 179 -14.51 13.06 4.37
#